data_7f4525464aabf04e71956d9315056ee8
#
_entry.id   7f4525464aabf04e71956d9315056ee8
#
_cell.length_a   1.000
_cell.length_b   1.000
_cell.length_c   1.000
_cell.angle_alpha   90.00
_cell.angle_beta   90.00
_cell.angle_gamma   90.00
#
_symmetry.space_group_name_H-M   'P 1'
#
loop_
_entity.id
_entity.type
_entity.pdbx_description
1 polymer ?
#
loop_
_entity_poly.entity_id
_entity_poly.type
_entity_poly.pdbx_seq_one_letter_code
_entity_poly.pdbx_strand_id
1 'polypeptide(L)'
;MKIKIIGSGGCVSTPRPCCDCRVCKEAREKGFPYARTGCSIYIEETKLLIDTPEDINYALNNARVSELERVLYSHADPDHTMGMRVFEQLRMDWLGCSVGKKNENPIAVLALPKVIEELRGQKTFRGSVLDYYAWRGLVTVSGGYFVEKDGIRIDLISVDESEEVAIFVITKGDKKAIYAPCDVKPFPESELFMGADVLIIGNTIVGDVLKGGFVLEKGNPLREELFVMEEIEAIKAKYDIKQVIVTHLEEDWGKSYDDYMELEKEYDGIRFAYDGMEVEL
;
A
#
# COMPACT_ATOMS: atom_id res chain seq x y z
N MET A 1 16.70 8.59 -0.22
CA MET A 1 15.41 8.24 0.42
C MET A 1 15.16 6.78 0.15
N LYS A 2 14.84 6.01 1.20
CA LYS A 2 14.67 4.56 1.09
C LYS A 2 13.22 4.17 1.38
N ILE A 3 12.56 3.61 0.37
CA ILE A 3 11.20 3.07 0.47
C ILE A 3 11.28 1.55 0.38
N LYS A 4 10.63 0.86 1.33
CA LYS A 4 10.50 -0.60 1.30
C LYS A 4 9.07 -0.98 0.95
N ILE A 5 8.88 -1.78 -0.07
CA ILE A 5 7.59 -2.41 -0.35
C ILE A 5 7.51 -3.62 0.59
N ILE A 6 6.73 -3.51 1.66
CA ILE A 6 6.64 -4.56 2.68
C ILE A 6 5.50 -5.52 2.41
N GLY A 7 4.53 -5.10 1.59
CA GLY A 7 3.48 -5.91 1.03
C GLY A 7 3.16 -5.48 -0.39
N SER A 8 3.06 -6.43 -1.31
CA SER A 8 2.90 -6.21 -2.75
C SER A 8 1.66 -6.89 -3.34
N GLY A 9 0.91 -7.62 -2.52
CA GLY A 9 -0.32 -8.30 -2.89
C GLY A 9 -1.51 -7.36 -2.99
N GLY A 10 -2.54 -7.78 -3.72
CA GLY A 10 -3.79 -7.07 -3.84
C GLY A 10 -4.81 -7.47 -2.78
N CYS A 11 -6.08 -7.22 -3.06
CA CYS A 11 -7.21 -7.59 -2.20
C CYS A 11 -7.22 -9.10 -1.88
N VAL A 12 -6.77 -9.91 -2.82
CA VAL A 12 -6.57 -11.35 -2.60
C VAL A 12 -5.08 -11.65 -2.49
N SER A 13 -4.65 -11.92 -1.25
CA SER A 13 -3.25 -12.26 -0.94
C SER A 13 -2.75 -13.53 -1.64
N THR A 14 -1.45 -13.62 -1.83
CA THR A 14 -0.78 -14.82 -2.37
C THR A 14 0.11 -15.44 -1.29
N PRO A 15 -0.12 -16.71 -0.85
CA PRO A 15 -1.12 -17.67 -1.36
C PRO A 15 -2.54 -17.41 -0.85
N ARG A 16 -3.54 -17.51 -1.74
CA ARG A 16 -4.96 -17.48 -1.34
C ARG A 16 -5.29 -18.66 -0.42
N PRO A 17 -6.02 -18.44 0.69
CA PRO A 17 -6.47 -19.53 1.55
C PRO A 17 -7.24 -20.62 0.78
N CYS A 18 -6.96 -21.88 1.09
CA CYS A 18 -7.61 -23.05 0.48
C CYS A 18 -7.44 -23.17 -1.05
N CYS A 19 -6.56 -22.43 -1.68
CA CYS A 19 -6.28 -22.50 -3.11
C CYS A 19 -5.09 -23.42 -3.39
N ASP A 20 -5.24 -24.36 -4.33
CA ASP A 20 -4.23 -25.32 -4.76
C ASP A 20 -3.69 -25.06 -6.17
N CYS A 21 -3.89 -23.86 -6.71
CA CYS A 21 -3.30 -23.51 -8.01
C CYS A 21 -1.75 -23.48 -7.94
N ARG A 22 -1.11 -23.47 -9.11
CA ARG A 22 0.36 -23.43 -9.22
C ARG A 22 0.98 -22.32 -8.36
N VAL A 23 0.48 -21.09 -8.52
CA VAL A 23 1.03 -19.90 -7.84
C VAL A 23 0.91 -20.03 -6.31
N CYS A 24 -0.25 -20.44 -5.80
CA CYS A 24 -0.46 -20.60 -4.37
C CYS A 24 0.35 -21.75 -3.75
N LYS A 25 0.56 -22.85 -4.48
CA LYS A 25 1.45 -23.94 -4.04
C LYS A 25 2.89 -23.46 -3.97
N GLU A 26 3.36 -22.82 -5.02
CA GLU A 26 4.72 -22.28 -5.11
C GLU A 26 4.99 -21.25 -4.00
N ALA A 27 4.03 -20.35 -3.74
CA ALA A 27 4.14 -19.36 -2.68
C ALA A 27 4.24 -20.00 -1.28
N ARG A 28 3.47 -21.09 -1.01
CA ARG A 28 3.57 -21.81 0.27
C ARG A 28 4.90 -22.54 0.43
N GLU A 29 5.45 -23.08 -0.67
CA GLU A 29 6.69 -23.86 -0.65
C GLU A 29 7.94 -22.97 -0.53
N LYS A 30 7.94 -21.85 -1.28
CA LYS A 30 9.13 -21.00 -1.40
C LYS A 30 9.11 -19.77 -0.47
N GLY A 31 7.91 -19.34 0.02
CA GLY A 31 7.79 -18.11 0.80
C GLY A 31 8.09 -16.86 -0.04
N PHE A 32 8.61 -15.81 0.59
CA PHE A 32 9.00 -14.59 -0.13
C PHE A 32 10.22 -14.82 -1.04
N PRO A 33 10.23 -14.20 -2.23
CA PRO A 33 9.30 -13.21 -2.79
C PRO A 33 8.08 -13.79 -3.54
N TYR A 34 7.83 -15.10 -3.49
CA TYR A 34 6.69 -15.73 -4.17
C TYR A 34 5.38 -15.52 -3.41
N ALA A 35 5.42 -15.49 -2.09
CA ALA A 35 4.32 -15.05 -1.25
C ALA A 35 4.23 -13.53 -1.24
N ARG A 36 3.01 -12.98 -1.08
CA ARG A 36 2.72 -11.56 -1.04
C ARG A 36 1.75 -11.26 0.09
N THR A 37 2.09 -10.34 0.96
CA THR A 37 1.19 -9.74 1.94
C THR A 37 0.43 -8.57 1.32
N GLY A 38 -0.61 -8.10 1.97
CA GLY A 38 -1.43 -6.97 1.54
C GLY A 38 -0.60 -5.72 1.28
N CYS A 39 -1.07 -4.90 0.35
CA CYS A 39 -0.32 -3.77 -0.20
C CYS A 39 0.04 -2.73 0.87
N SER A 40 1.34 -2.50 1.07
CA SER A 40 1.85 -1.50 2.00
C SER A 40 3.32 -1.14 1.73
N ILE A 41 3.69 0.10 2.04
CA ILE A 41 5.08 0.57 1.95
C ILE A 41 5.55 1.19 3.26
N TYR A 42 6.85 1.11 3.52
CA TYR A 42 7.50 1.72 4.67
C TYR A 42 8.63 2.66 4.24
N ILE A 43 8.62 3.88 4.76
CA ILE A 43 9.67 4.89 4.52
C ILE A 43 10.57 4.91 5.74
N GLU A 44 11.82 4.47 5.55
CA GLU A 44 12.74 4.16 6.65
C GLU A 44 13.13 5.39 7.46
N GLU A 45 13.49 6.51 6.80
CA GLU A 45 13.97 7.70 7.47
C GLU A 45 12.91 8.36 8.36
N THR A 46 11.65 8.33 7.95
CA THR A 46 10.54 8.95 8.70
C THR A 46 9.82 7.97 9.61
N LYS A 47 10.20 6.67 9.57
CA LYS A 47 9.53 5.58 10.31
C LYS A 47 8.02 5.56 10.06
N LEU A 48 7.66 5.71 8.78
CA LEU A 48 6.29 5.90 8.33
C LEU A 48 5.85 4.71 7.49
N LEU A 49 4.68 4.18 7.81
CA LEU A 49 3.98 3.14 7.07
C LEU A 49 2.80 3.76 6.30
N ILE A 50 2.53 3.29 5.11
CA ILE A 50 1.28 3.57 4.39
C ILE A 50 0.50 2.27 4.29
N ASP A 51 -0.73 2.31 4.81
CA ASP A 51 -1.73 1.26 4.93
C ASP A 51 -1.36 0.12 5.92
N THR A 52 -2.40 -0.50 6.46
CA THR A 52 -2.30 -1.60 7.42
C THR A 52 -3.25 -2.74 7.02
N PRO A 53 -2.90 -3.53 5.99
CA PRO A 53 -3.66 -4.74 5.63
C PRO A 53 -3.71 -5.74 6.80
N GLU A 54 -4.59 -6.73 6.73
CA GLU A 54 -4.83 -7.68 7.84
C GLU A 54 -3.58 -8.45 8.28
N ASP A 55 -2.63 -8.66 7.38
CA ASP A 55 -1.39 -9.39 7.63
C ASP A 55 -0.17 -8.48 7.94
N ILE A 56 -0.42 -7.19 8.15
CA ILE A 56 0.65 -6.18 8.39
C ILE A 56 1.59 -6.56 9.53
N ASN A 57 1.11 -7.24 10.57
CA ASN A 57 1.98 -7.72 11.64
C ASN A 57 3.07 -8.65 11.09
N TYR A 58 2.69 -9.55 10.21
CA TYR A 58 3.62 -10.47 9.58
C TYR A 58 4.57 -9.75 8.62
N ALA A 59 4.05 -8.83 7.81
CA ALA A 59 4.84 -8.02 6.88
C ALA A 59 5.92 -7.19 7.59
N LEU A 60 5.57 -6.48 8.68
CA LEU A 60 6.51 -5.70 9.49
C LEU A 60 7.64 -6.56 10.09
N ASN A 61 7.29 -7.74 10.63
CA ASN A 61 8.27 -8.67 11.19
C ASN A 61 9.20 -9.24 10.09
N ASN A 62 8.66 -9.61 8.95
CA ASN A 62 9.42 -10.10 7.81
C ASN A 62 10.39 -9.05 7.27
N ALA A 63 9.92 -7.81 7.10
CA ALA A 63 10.72 -6.67 6.66
C ALA A 63 11.69 -6.14 7.73
N ARG A 64 11.67 -6.72 8.96
CA ARG A 64 12.48 -6.32 10.11
C ARG A 64 12.36 -4.84 10.44
N VAL A 65 11.14 -4.30 10.33
CA VAL A 65 10.88 -2.93 10.74
C VAL A 65 11.02 -2.84 12.26
N SER A 66 11.96 -2.02 12.73
CA SER A 66 12.28 -1.89 14.15
C SER A 66 11.51 -0.79 14.86
N GLU A 67 11.07 0.23 14.11
CA GLU A 67 10.37 1.40 14.66
C GLU A 67 9.26 1.86 13.71
N LEU A 68 8.12 2.24 14.29
CA LEU A 68 7.00 2.84 13.57
C LEU A 68 6.46 4.02 14.37
N GLU A 69 6.48 5.20 13.79
CA GLU A 69 6.03 6.43 14.44
C GLU A 69 4.78 7.01 13.79
N ARG A 70 4.56 6.72 12.49
CA ARG A 70 3.45 7.26 11.71
C ARG A 70 2.82 6.20 10.84
N VAL A 71 1.50 6.33 10.66
CA VAL A 71 0.75 5.56 9.66
C VAL A 71 -0.09 6.54 8.84
N LEU A 72 0.01 6.46 7.53
CA LEU A 72 -0.91 7.10 6.61
C LEU A 72 -1.88 6.06 6.04
N TYR A 73 -3.10 6.49 5.72
CA TYR A 73 -4.05 5.65 5.01
C TYR A 73 -4.40 6.25 3.65
N SER A 74 -4.37 5.40 2.63
CA SER A 74 -4.76 5.76 1.27
C SER A 74 -6.28 5.90 1.16
N HIS A 75 -7.02 4.94 1.69
CA HIS A 75 -8.49 4.87 1.70
C HIS A 75 -8.96 3.90 2.81
N ALA A 76 -10.25 3.65 2.89
CA ALA A 76 -10.84 2.91 4.02
C ALA A 76 -11.12 1.43 3.74
N ASP A 77 -10.75 0.89 2.60
CA ASP A 77 -11.05 -0.47 2.20
C ASP A 77 -10.43 -1.52 3.14
N PRO A 78 -11.09 -2.66 3.32
CA PRO A 78 -10.68 -3.67 4.29
C PRO A 78 -9.25 -4.18 4.11
N ASP A 79 -8.83 -4.45 2.87
CA ASP A 79 -7.49 -4.94 2.53
C ASP A 79 -6.38 -3.89 2.73
N HIS A 80 -6.73 -2.64 3.04
CA HIS A 80 -5.79 -1.59 3.42
C HIS A 80 -5.85 -1.21 4.91
N THR A 81 -6.89 -1.66 5.64
CA THR A 81 -7.18 -1.12 6.98
C THR A 81 -7.42 -2.14 8.09
N MET A 82 -7.76 -3.41 7.73
CA MET A 82 -8.16 -4.41 8.74
C MET A 82 -7.02 -4.86 9.68
N GLY A 83 -5.78 -4.56 9.34
CA GLY A 83 -4.61 -4.73 10.22
C GLY A 83 -4.43 -3.62 11.26
N MET A 84 -5.35 -2.67 11.39
CA MET A 84 -5.28 -1.55 12.35
C MET A 84 -5.04 -2.01 13.79
N ARG A 85 -5.34 -3.26 14.11
CA ARG A 85 -5.00 -3.88 15.39
C ARG A 85 -3.51 -3.90 15.69
N VAL A 86 -2.66 -3.67 14.72
CA VAL A 86 -1.20 -3.52 14.89
C VAL A 86 -0.85 -2.41 15.89
N PHE A 87 -1.68 -1.39 16.05
CA PHE A 87 -1.47 -0.33 17.04
C PHE A 87 -1.45 -0.85 18.48
N GLU A 88 -2.29 -1.83 18.82
CA GLU A 88 -2.21 -2.52 20.11
C GLU A 88 -0.90 -3.28 20.26
N GLN A 89 -0.50 -4.03 19.23
CA GLN A 89 0.70 -4.85 19.26
C GLN A 89 1.99 -4.02 19.40
N LEU A 90 2.00 -2.81 18.85
CA LEU A 90 3.15 -1.91 18.89
C LEU A 90 3.22 -1.04 20.15
N ARG A 91 2.07 -0.68 20.75
CA ARG A 91 2.00 0.36 21.77
C ARG A 91 1.35 -0.08 23.10
N MET A 92 0.74 -1.27 23.16
CA MET A 92 0.12 -1.73 24.40
C MET A 92 1.17 -2.31 25.35
N ASP A 93 1.39 -1.65 26.48
CA ASP A 93 2.17 -2.16 27.59
C ASP A 93 1.23 -2.56 28.75
N TRP A 94 0.81 -3.81 28.77
CA TRP A 94 -0.08 -4.32 29.80
C TRP A 94 0.55 -4.26 31.20
N LEU A 95 1.86 -4.46 31.32
CA LEU A 95 2.56 -4.42 32.60
C LEU A 95 2.63 -2.99 33.14
N GLY A 96 3.02 -2.04 32.27
CA GLY A 96 3.00 -0.62 32.61
C GLY A 96 1.59 -0.13 32.96
N CYS A 97 0.59 -0.47 32.16
CA CYS A 97 -0.81 -0.11 32.42
C CYS A 97 -1.29 -0.63 33.77
N SER A 98 -0.89 -1.81 34.22
CA SER A 98 -1.29 -2.40 35.51
C SER A 98 -0.81 -1.58 36.71
N VAL A 99 0.22 -0.78 36.54
CA VAL A 99 0.79 0.12 37.57
C VAL A 99 0.53 1.61 37.24
N GLY A 100 -0.43 1.89 36.36
CA GLY A 100 -0.88 3.25 36.03
C GLY A 100 0.00 4.02 35.05
N LYS A 101 0.97 3.39 34.39
CA LYS A 101 1.76 4.04 33.32
C LYS A 101 0.87 4.32 32.10
N LYS A 102 1.06 5.47 31.49
CA LYS A 102 0.44 5.85 30.23
C LYS A 102 1.43 5.65 29.08
N ASN A 103 0.94 5.38 27.88
CA ASN A 103 1.76 5.37 26.69
C ASN A 103 2.21 6.82 26.37
N GLU A 104 3.50 7.04 26.24
CA GLU A 104 4.10 8.36 26.01
C GLU A 104 4.39 8.62 24.51
N ASN A 105 4.36 7.57 23.69
CA ASN A 105 4.72 7.62 22.28
C ASN A 105 3.61 7.05 21.38
N PRO A 106 2.45 7.73 21.25
CA PRO A 106 1.39 7.29 20.35
C PRO A 106 1.86 7.34 18.90
N ILE A 107 1.35 6.42 18.06
CA ILE A 107 1.57 6.47 16.62
C ILE A 107 0.70 7.57 16.03
N ALA A 108 1.28 8.46 15.23
CA ALA A 108 0.52 9.49 14.53
C ALA A 108 -0.17 8.89 13.29
N VAL A 109 -1.49 8.89 13.29
CA VAL A 109 -2.33 8.47 12.14
C VAL A 109 -2.79 9.72 11.40
N LEU A 110 -2.57 9.75 10.09
CA LEU A 110 -3.02 10.83 9.21
C LEU A 110 -3.57 10.24 7.89
N ALA A 111 -4.65 10.82 7.41
CA ALA A 111 -5.20 10.60 6.07
C ALA A 111 -5.96 11.85 5.60
N LEU A 112 -6.50 11.84 4.40
CA LEU A 112 -7.45 12.86 3.98
C LEU A 112 -8.60 12.94 4.98
N PRO A 113 -9.19 14.11 5.23
CA PRO A 113 -10.26 14.27 6.23
C PRO A 113 -11.42 13.29 6.04
N LYS A 114 -11.81 13.04 4.79
CA LYS A 114 -12.89 12.11 4.44
C LYS A 114 -12.52 10.66 4.78
N VAL A 115 -11.29 10.24 4.46
CA VAL A 115 -10.77 8.90 4.81
C VAL A 115 -10.78 8.68 6.32
N ILE A 116 -10.40 9.69 7.12
CA ILE A 116 -10.51 9.59 8.61
C ILE A 116 -11.95 9.38 9.06
N GLU A 117 -12.92 10.06 8.42
CA GLU A 117 -14.34 9.85 8.71
C GLU A 117 -14.77 8.41 8.43
N GLU A 118 -14.37 7.85 7.30
CA GLU A 118 -14.67 6.48 6.89
C GLU A 118 -14.02 5.43 7.77
N LEU A 119 -12.74 5.61 8.12
CA LEU A 119 -12.04 4.74 9.08
C LEU A 119 -12.76 4.66 10.42
N ARG A 120 -13.42 5.74 10.87
CA ARG A 120 -14.28 5.74 12.07
C ARG A 120 -15.55 4.93 11.88
N GLY A 121 -15.91 4.59 10.64
CA GLY A 121 -16.99 3.66 10.30
C GLY A 121 -16.70 2.22 10.72
N GLN A 122 -15.45 1.83 10.85
CA GLN A 122 -15.07 0.50 11.34
C GLN A 122 -15.35 0.39 12.85
N LYS A 123 -16.33 -0.44 13.22
CA LYS A 123 -16.88 -0.49 14.57
C LYS A 123 -16.77 -1.86 15.21
N THR A 124 -16.54 -1.86 16.51
CA THR A 124 -16.74 -2.99 17.42
C THR A 124 -17.90 -2.67 18.37
N PHE A 125 -18.19 -3.55 19.33
CA PHE A 125 -19.13 -3.26 20.41
C PHE A 125 -18.73 -2.05 21.30
N ARG A 126 -17.47 -1.59 21.20
CA ARG A 126 -16.95 -0.40 21.90
C ARG A 126 -17.03 0.88 21.04
N GLY A 127 -17.62 0.84 19.87
CA GLY A 127 -17.68 1.95 18.91
C GLY A 127 -16.58 1.88 17.86
N SER A 128 -16.13 3.02 17.34
CA SER A 128 -15.06 3.11 16.35
C SER A 128 -13.77 2.49 16.87
N VAL A 129 -13.14 1.65 16.05
CA VAL A 129 -11.84 1.03 16.36
C VAL A 129 -10.76 2.10 16.49
N LEU A 130 -10.74 3.06 15.57
CA LEU A 130 -9.75 4.13 15.55
C LEU A 130 -9.89 5.04 16.80
N ASP A 131 -11.13 5.43 17.16
CA ASP A 131 -11.38 6.26 18.33
C ASP A 131 -11.08 5.50 19.63
N TYR A 132 -11.30 4.19 19.67
CA TYR A 132 -10.89 3.35 20.80
C TYR A 132 -9.37 3.37 20.99
N TYR A 133 -8.58 3.26 19.92
CA TYR A 133 -7.13 3.34 20.02
C TYR A 133 -6.64 4.74 20.41
N ALA A 134 -7.30 5.80 19.91
CA ALA A 134 -7.00 7.18 20.33
C ALA A 134 -7.31 7.38 21.82
N TRP A 135 -8.47 6.91 22.30
CA TRP A 135 -8.83 6.96 23.72
C TRP A 135 -7.85 6.19 24.61
N ARG A 136 -7.32 5.06 24.11
CA ARG A 136 -6.27 4.29 24.82
C ARG A 136 -4.92 4.98 24.81
N GLY A 137 -4.74 6.07 24.07
CA GLY A 137 -3.47 6.77 23.88
C GLY A 137 -2.45 5.99 23.03
N LEU A 138 -2.91 5.05 22.22
CA LEU A 138 -2.04 4.26 21.34
C LEU A 138 -1.74 5.02 20.04
N VAL A 139 -2.69 5.84 19.61
CA VAL A 139 -2.57 6.67 18.42
C VAL A 139 -3.00 8.12 18.70
N THR A 140 -2.50 9.05 17.89
CA THR A 140 -3.10 10.37 17.65
C THR A 140 -3.66 10.39 16.23
N VAL A 141 -4.83 11.00 16.02
CA VAL A 141 -5.52 10.97 14.72
C VAL A 141 -5.73 12.38 14.21
N SER A 142 -5.35 12.63 12.97
CA SER A 142 -5.56 13.91 12.29
C SER A 142 -5.94 13.72 10.83
N GLY A 143 -6.86 14.54 10.32
CA GLY A 143 -7.07 14.73 8.89
C GLY A 143 -6.12 15.79 8.35
N GLY A 144 -5.62 15.62 7.11
CA GLY A 144 -4.74 16.58 6.49
C GLY A 144 -4.31 16.19 5.08
N TYR A 145 -3.67 17.12 4.40
CA TYR A 145 -3.26 16.98 3.00
C TYR A 145 -1.75 16.84 2.81
N PHE A 146 -0.98 16.94 3.87
CA PHE A 146 0.46 16.66 3.84
C PHE A 146 1.02 16.37 5.22
N VAL A 147 2.19 15.72 5.24
CA VAL A 147 3.05 15.58 6.41
C VAL A 147 4.49 15.87 6.01
N GLU A 148 5.24 16.48 6.92
CA GLU A 148 6.67 16.73 6.73
C GLU A 148 7.45 16.28 7.95
N LYS A 149 8.54 15.55 7.72
CA LYS A 149 9.46 15.09 8.75
C LYS A 149 10.83 14.75 8.16
N ASP A 150 11.90 15.12 8.86
CA ASP A 150 13.29 14.79 8.54
C ASP A 150 13.68 15.14 7.08
N GLY A 151 13.13 16.28 6.57
CA GLY A 151 13.36 16.76 5.21
C GLY A 151 12.61 15.97 4.12
N ILE A 152 11.71 15.07 4.50
CA ILE A 152 10.79 14.37 3.60
C ILE A 152 9.40 15.00 3.77
N ARG A 153 8.82 15.42 2.66
CA ARG A 153 7.44 15.89 2.55
C ARG A 153 6.62 14.84 1.80
N ILE A 154 5.44 14.55 2.31
CA ILE A 154 4.46 13.65 1.68
C ILE A 154 3.17 14.43 1.51
N ASP A 155 2.81 14.73 0.28
CA ASP A 155 1.54 15.34 -0.08
C ASP A 155 0.51 14.24 -0.38
N LEU A 156 -0.70 14.39 0.14
CA LEU A 156 -1.84 13.51 -0.09
C LEU A 156 -2.71 14.17 -1.17
N ILE A 157 -2.75 13.60 -2.35
CA ILE A 157 -3.50 14.09 -3.49
C ILE A 157 -4.76 13.24 -3.61
N SER A 158 -5.93 13.85 -3.53
CA SER A 158 -7.19 13.16 -3.76
C SER A 158 -7.31 12.70 -5.21
N VAL A 159 -7.86 11.52 -5.43
CA VAL A 159 -8.13 11.00 -6.78
C VAL A 159 -9.24 11.81 -7.46
N ASP A 160 -10.24 12.19 -6.69
CA ASP A 160 -11.37 13.00 -7.18
C ASP A 160 -11.94 13.92 -6.08
N GLU A 161 -13.10 14.53 -6.35
CA GLU A 161 -13.77 15.47 -5.44
C GLU A 161 -14.36 14.80 -4.18
N SER A 162 -14.45 13.46 -4.13
CA SER A 162 -14.98 12.73 -2.96
C SER A 162 -14.00 12.75 -1.78
N GLU A 163 -12.71 12.89 -2.06
CA GLU A 163 -11.61 12.76 -1.07
C GLU A 163 -11.55 11.41 -0.35
N GLU A 164 -12.10 10.35 -0.95
CA GLU A 164 -12.14 9.00 -0.37
C GLU A 164 -10.86 8.20 -0.63
N VAL A 165 -10.07 8.58 -1.64
CA VAL A 165 -8.83 7.90 -2.03
C VAL A 165 -7.69 8.90 -2.21
N ALA A 166 -6.52 8.59 -1.65
CA ALA A 166 -5.30 9.40 -1.73
C ALA A 166 -4.19 8.74 -2.53
N ILE A 167 -3.53 9.52 -3.37
CA ILE A 167 -2.20 9.27 -3.93
C ILE A 167 -1.19 10.05 -3.10
N PHE A 168 -0.04 9.45 -2.82
CA PHE A 168 1.03 10.07 -2.04
C PHE A 168 2.18 10.53 -2.94
N VAL A 169 2.52 11.81 -2.87
CA VAL A 169 3.72 12.36 -3.52
C VAL A 169 4.79 12.59 -2.45
N ILE A 170 5.84 11.78 -2.49
CA ILE A 170 6.90 11.72 -1.48
C ILE A 170 8.12 12.43 -2.04
N THR A 171 8.55 13.52 -1.41
CA THR A 171 9.67 14.34 -1.89
C THR A 171 10.76 14.50 -0.84
N LYS A 172 12.04 14.43 -1.27
CA LYS A 172 13.22 14.73 -0.46
C LYS A 172 14.27 15.42 -1.35
N GLY A 173 14.44 16.73 -1.17
CA GLY A 173 15.29 17.51 -2.07
C GLY A 173 14.79 17.46 -3.52
N ASP A 174 15.63 16.95 -4.44
CA ASP A 174 15.31 16.75 -5.86
C ASP A 174 14.71 15.37 -6.17
N LYS A 175 14.57 14.52 -5.17
CA LYS A 175 14.04 13.15 -5.32
C LYS A 175 12.54 13.11 -5.10
N LYS A 176 11.85 12.37 -5.96
CA LYS A 176 10.39 12.26 -5.94
C LYS A 176 9.93 10.83 -6.21
N ALA A 177 9.11 10.30 -5.31
CA ALA A 177 8.36 9.07 -5.52
C ALA A 177 6.86 9.36 -5.48
N ILE A 178 6.08 8.61 -6.24
CA ILE A 178 4.62 8.61 -6.17
C ILE A 178 4.19 7.22 -5.73
N TYR A 179 3.27 7.14 -4.77
CA TYR A 179 2.63 5.90 -4.34
C TYR A 179 1.12 6.01 -4.53
N ALA A 180 0.59 5.18 -5.40
CA ALA A 180 -0.81 5.14 -5.82
C ALA A 180 -1.31 3.68 -5.71
N PRO A 181 -1.67 3.18 -4.49
CA PRO A 181 -1.81 1.74 -4.23
C PRO A 181 -3.04 1.10 -4.86
N CYS A 182 -4.21 1.71 -4.76
CA CYS A 182 -5.49 1.14 -5.18
C CYS A 182 -6.51 2.25 -5.48
N ASP A 183 -7.56 1.94 -6.23
CA ASP A 183 -8.71 2.79 -6.57
C ASP A 183 -8.35 4.16 -7.15
N VAL A 184 -7.28 4.18 -7.94
CA VAL A 184 -6.70 5.40 -8.51
C VAL A 184 -7.03 5.60 -9.99
N LYS A 185 -8.03 4.89 -10.50
CA LYS A 185 -8.55 5.07 -11.88
C LYS A 185 -9.88 5.82 -11.85
N PRO A 186 -10.04 6.89 -12.65
CA PRO A 186 -9.04 7.47 -13.55
C PRO A 186 -7.89 8.14 -12.80
N PHE A 187 -6.65 8.03 -13.33
CA PHE A 187 -5.48 8.66 -12.69
C PHE A 187 -5.65 10.19 -12.72
N PRO A 188 -5.62 10.87 -11.57
CA PRO A 188 -5.91 12.29 -11.50
C PRO A 188 -4.84 13.15 -12.18
N GLU A 189 -5.17 14.38 -12.49
CA GLU A 189 -4.23 15.34 -13.03
C GLU A 189 -3.57 16.16 -11.92
N SER A 190 -2.23 16.18 -11.90
CA SER A 190 -1.48 17.01 -10.96
C SER A 190 -0.08 17.32 -11.51
N GLU A 191 0.33 18.58 -11.44
CA GLU A 191 1.70 19.02 -11.74
C GLU A 191 2.73 18.39 -10.78
N LEU A 192 2.31 17.97 -9.59
CA LEU A 192 3.18 17.32 -8.62
C LEU A 192 3.71 15.97 -9.12
N PHE A 193 3.05 15.35 -10.09
CA PHE A 193 3.49 14.06 -10.65
C PHE A 193 4.65 14.18 -11.64
N MET A 194 4.84 15.38 -12.23
CA MET A 194 5.84 15.58 -13.28
C MET A 194 7.27 15.26 -12.83
N GLY A 195 8.00 14.49 -13.65
CA GLY A 195 9.42 14.19 -13.47
C GLY A 195 9.73 13.31 -12.25
N ALA A 196 8.79 12.48 -11.78
CA ALA A 196 9.04 11.59 -10.66
C ALA A 196 10.12 10.54 -10.99
N ASP A 197 10.97 10.25 -10.01
CA ASP A 197 11.99 9.20 -10.15
C ASP A 197 11.32 7.81 -10.20
N VAL A 198 10.24 7.61 -9.40
CA VAL A 198 9.47 6.37 -9.41
C VAL A 198 7.99 6.62 -9.16
N LEU A 199 7.14 5.87 -9.87
CA LEU A 199 5.72 5.68 -9.56
C LEU A 199 5.53 4.23 -9.11
N ILE A 200 5.06 4.03 -7.89
CA ILE A 200 4.60 2.74 -7.37
C ILE A 200 3.09 2.75 -7.48
N ILE A 201 2.53 1.94 -8.39
CA ILE A 201 1.10 1.96 -8.72
C ILE A 201 0.47 0.59 -8.66
N GLY A 202 -0.69 0.51 -8.03
CA GLY A 202 -1.54 -0.68 -8.01
C GLY A 202 -2.64 -0.62 -9.07
N ASN A 203 -3.73 -1.31 -8.77
CA ASN A 203 -4.95 -1.28 -9.57
C ASN A 203 -4.74 -1.67 -11.05
N THR A 204 -3.80 -2.62 -11.31
CA THR A 204 -3.34 -2.92 -12.68
C THR A 204 -3.55 -4.39 -13.02
N ILE A 205 -4.26 -4.64 -14.13
CA ILE A 205 -4.39 -5.97 -14.74
C ILE A 205 -3.12 -6.29 -15.52
N VAL A 206 -2.51 -7.43 -15.22
CA VAL A 206 -1.28 -7.86 -15.89
C VAL A 206 -1.57 -9.02 -16.83
N GLY A 207 -1.67 -8.71 -18.13
CA GLY A 207 -1.94 -9.64 -19.22
C GLY A 207 -3.43 -9.93 -19.43
N ASP A 208 -3.74 -10.47 -20.62
CA ASP A 208 -5.12 -10.79 -21.02
C ASP A 208 -5.58 -12.19 -20.62
N VAL A 209 -4.63 -13.11 -20.37
CA VAL A 209 -4.88 -14.47 -19.90
C VAL A 209 -4.53 -14.56 -18.42
N LEU A 210 -5.56 -14.77 -17.62
CA LEU A 210 -5.50 -14.79 -16.16
C LEU A 210 -5.56 -16.21 -15.62
N LYS A 211 -5.70 -16.33 -14.30
CA LYS A 211 -5.76 -17.60 -13.58
C LYS A 211 -6.77 -18.57 -14.21
N GLY A 212 -6.36 -19.85 -14.33
CA GLY A 212 -7.21 -20.88 -14.89
C GLY A 212 -7.50 -20.76 -16.38
N GLY A 213 -6.77 -19.91 -17.11
CA GLY A 213 -6.98 -19.66 -18.53
C GLY A 213 -8.15 -18.70 -18.82
N PHE A 214 -8.61 -17.95 -17.81
CA PHE A 214 -9.64 -16.93 -18.02
C PHE A 214 -9.10 -15.84 -18.96
N VAL A 215 -9.80 -15.61 -20.08
CA VAL A 215 -9.46 -14.57 -21.04
C VAL A 215 -10.24 -13.30 -20.69
N LEU A 216 -9.50 -12.22 -20.40
CA LEU A 216 -10.10 -10.93 -20.09
C LEU A 216 -10.41 -10.16 -21.39
N GLU A 217 -11.64 -10.29 -21.86
CA GLU A 217 -12.09 -9.63 -23.09
C GLU A 217 -12.09 -8.09 -22.96
N LYS A 218 -11.99 -7.40 -24.11
CA LYS A 218 -11.90 -5.92 -24.15
C LYS A 218 -13.08 -5.20 -23.52
N GLY A 219 -14.28 -5.79 -23.53
CA GLY A 219 -15.50 -5.22 -22.93
C GLY A 219 -15.75 -5.66 -21.48
N ASN A 220 -14.79 -6.30 -20.82
CA ASN A 220 -14.96 -6.72 -19.44
C ASN A 220 -14.99 -5.51 -18.49
N PRO A 221 -15.98 -5.42 -17.56
CA PRO A 221 -16.09 -4.29 -16.62
C PRO A 221 -14.84 -4.01 -15.77
N LEU A 222 -14.04 -5.04 -15.44
CA LEU A 222 -12.78 -4.85 -14.71
C LEU A 222 -11.82 -3.87 -15.41
N ARG A 223 -11.93 -3.73 -16.74
CA ARG A 223 -11.10 -2.76 -17.48
C ARG A 223 -11.55 -1.31 -17.29
N GLU A 224 -12.74 -1.08 -16.76
CA GLU A 224 -13.20 0.26 -16.38
C GLU A 224 -12.66 0.67 -15.00
N GLU A 225 -12.50 -0.31 -14.10
CA GLU A 225 -12.05 -0.10 -12.72
C GLU A 225 -10.52 -0.18 -12.58
N LEU A 226 -9.88 -1.09 -13.34
CA LEU A 226 -8.45 -1.37 -13.24
C LEU A 226 -7.69 -0.91 -14.49
N PHE A 227 -6.47 -0.44 -14.31
CA PHE A 227 -5.60 -0.12 -15.45
C PHE A 227 -5.18 -1.38 -16.20
N VAL A 228 -4.91 -1.21 -17.49
CA VAL A 228 -4.13 -2.15 -18.29
C VAL A 228 -2.72 -1.62 -18.50
N MET A 229 -1.79 -2.47 -18.90
CA MET A 229 -0.37 -2.10 -18.97
C MET A 229 -0.12 -0.92 -19.93
N GLU A 230 -0.86 -0.82 -21.03
CA GLU A 230 -0.77 0.30 -21.97
C GLU A 230 -1.17 1.65 -21.35
N GLU A 231 -2.13 1.64 -20.42
CA GLU A 231 -2.51 2.86 -19.66
C GLU A 231 -1.40 3.24 -18.67
N ILE A 232 -0.71 2.27 -18.07
CA ILE A 232 0.45 2.52 -17.20
C ILE A 232 1.60 3.14 -17.99
N GLU A 233 1.90 2.63 -19.20
CA GLU A 233 2.90 3.22 -20.09
C GLU A 233 2.52 4.66 -20.49
N ALA A 234 1.23 4.91 -20.74
CA ALA A 234 0.73 6.25 -21.06
C ALA A 234 0.88 7.22 -19.87
N ILE A 235 0.60 6.78 -18.64
CA ILE A 235 0.82 7.59 -17.41
C ILE A 235 2.31 7.89 -17.25
N LYS A 236 3.19 6.87 -17.40
CA LYS A 236 4.64 7.04 -17.33
C LYS A 236 5.13 8.10 -18.31
N ALA A 237 4.68 8.04 -19.57
CA ALA A 237 5.04 8.98 -20.61
C ALA A 237 4.48 10.39 -20.37
N LYS A 238 3.20 10.49 -19.98
CA LYS A 238 2.51 11.78 -19.72
C LYS A 238 3.24 12.61 -18.66
N TYR A 239 3.70 11.98 -17.58
CA TYR A 239 4.32 12.66 -16.45
C TYR A 239 5.85 12.60 -16.42
N ASP A 240 6.50 12.13 -17.51
CA ASP A 240 7.96 11.97 -17.59
C ASP A 240 8.53 11.21 -16.39
N ILE A 241 7.89 10.10 -16.04
CA ILE A 241 8.27 9.25 -14.91
C ILE A 241 9.41 8.33 -15.34
N LYS A 242 10.50 8.28 -14.57
CA LYS A 242 11.69 7.50 -14.95
C LYS A 242 11.45 5.99 -14.82
N GLN A 243 10.81 5.55 -13.74
CA GLN A 243 10.54 4.15 -13.45
C GLN A 243 9.13 3.97 -12.92
N VAL A 244 8.46 2.87 -13.30
CA VAL A 244 7.20 2.43 -12.69
C VAL A 244 7.43 1.09 -11.99
N ILE A 245 6.80 0.91 -10.84
CA ILE A 245 6.73 -0.36 -10.11
C ILE A 245 5.26 -0.69 -9.92
N VAL A 246 4.80 -1.74 -10.58
CA VAL A 246 3.42 -2.22 -10.44
C VAL A 246 3.32 -3.04 -9.15
N THR A 247 2.45 -2.63 -8.25
CA THR A 247 2.15 -3.28 -6.96
C THR A 247 0.68 -3.71 -6.90
N HIS A 248 0.17 -4.11 -5.73
CA HIS A 248 -1.20 -4.57 -5.54
C HIS A 248 -1.55 -5.71 -6.52
N LEU A 249 -0.65 -6.70 -6.59
CA LEU A 249 -0.71 -7.78 -7.56
C LEU A 249 -1.66 -8.87 -7.08
N GLU A 250 -2.78 -9.02 -7.79
CA GLU A 250 -3.82 -9.99 -7.45
C GLU A 250 -3.38 -11.43 -7.73
N GLU A 251 -3.78 -12.35 -6.86
CA GLU A 251 -3.61 -13.78 -7.06
C GLU A 251 -4.35 -14.26 -8.31
N ASP A 252 -5.45 -13.58 -8.65
CA ASP A 252 -6.28 -13.87 -9.81
C ASP A 252 -5.59 -13.57 -11.16
N TRP A 253 -4.48 -12.83 -11.16
CA TRP A 253 -3.65 -12.71 -12.38
C TRP A 253 -2.93 -14.02 -12.73
N GLY A 254 -2.82 -14.97 -11.80
CA GLY A 254 -2.28 -16.30 -12.04
C GLY A 254 -0.78 -16.35 -12.35
N LYS A 255 -0.04 -15.33 -11.91
CA LYS A 255 1.40 -15.17 -12.14
C LYS A 255 2.19 -15.28 -10.85
N SER A 256 3.29 -16.05 -10.88
CA SER A 256 4.25 -16.15 -9.80
C SER A 256 5.33 -15.08 -9.90
N TYR A 257 6.24 -15.04 -8.93
CA TYR A 257 7.40 -14.15 -8.95
C TYR A 257 8.22 -14.31 -10.23
N ASP A 258 8.52 -15.53 -10.64
CA ASP A 258 9.34 -15.79 -11.85
C ASP A 258 8.61 -15.32 -13.13
N ASP A 259 7.28 -15.49 -13.21
CA ASP A 259 6.49 -15.00 -14.34
C ASP A 259 6.59 -13.47 -14.47
N TYR A 260 6.53 -12.74 -13.34
CA TYR A 260 6.69 -11.27 -13.32
C TYR A 260 8.10 -10.84 -13.72
N MET A 261 9.15 -11.56 -13.29
CA MET A 261 10.53 -11.26 -13.67
C MET A 261 10.78 -11.46 -15.17
N GLU A 262 10.09 -12.40 -15.82
CA GLU A 262 10.13 -12.53 -17.28
C GLU A 262 9.37 -11.37 -17.95
N LEU A 263 8.19 -11.01 -17.47
CA LEU A 263 7.40 -9.90 -18.00
C LEU A 263 8.12 -8.54 -17.93
N GLU A 264 8.93 -8.30 -16.90
CA GLU A 264 9.74 -7.07 -16.81
C GLU A 264 10.59 -6.82 -18.06
N LYS A 265 10.97 -7.86 -18.79
CA LYS A 265 11.79 -7.75 -20.00
C LYS A 265 11.01 -7.21 -21.20
N GLU A 266 9.69 -7.23 -21.14
CA GLU A 266 8.80 -6.75 -22.22
C GLU A 266 8.48 -5.26 -22.09
N TYR A 267 8.71 -4.66 -20.87
CA TYR A 267 8.34 -3.29 -20.57
C TYR A 267 9.54 -2.42 -20.18
N ASP A 268 9.80 -1.36 -20.93
CA ASP A 268 10.93 -0.46 -20.63
C ASP A 268 10.65 0.42 -19.38
N GLY A 269 11.49 0.24 -18.36
CA GLY A 269 11.39 1.01 -17.11
C GLY A 269 10.16 0.70 -16.28
N ILE A 270 9.53 -0.47 -16.47
CA ILE A 270 8.46 -0.98 -15.63
C ILE A 270 8.93 -2.25 -14.92
N ARG A 271 8.68 -2.35 -13.63
CA ARG A 271 8.99 -3.49 -12.77
C ARG A 271 7.73 -3.95 -12.03
N PHE A 272 7.78 -5.17 -11.50
CA PHE A 272 6.71 -5.70 -10.65
C PHE A 272 7.20 -5.85 -9.22
N ALA A 273 6.41 -5.32 -8.28
CA ALA A 273 6.74 -5.35 -6.87
C ALA A 273 6.78 -6.78 -6.31
N TYR A 274 7.56 -6.95 -5.25
CA TYR A 274 7.56 -8.12 -4.40
C TYR A 274 7.84 -7.69 -2.95
N ASP A 275 7.40 -8.49 -2.00
CA ASP A 275 7.61 -8.21 -0.58
C ASP A 275 9.10 -8.21 -0.24
N GLY A 276 9.56 -7.12 0.35
CA GLY A 276 10.97 -6.88 0.66
C GLY A 276 11.74 -6.10 -0.41
N MET A 277 11.08 -5.67 -1.52
CA MET A 277 11.72 -4.82 -2.52
C MET A 277 12.08 -3.46 -1.93
N GLU A 278 13.33 -3.04 -2.15
CA GLU A 278 13.83 -1.74 -1.72
C GLU A 278 14.00 -0.80 -2.91
N VAL A 279 13.53 0.43 -2.76
CA VAL A 279 13.65 1.50 -3.73
C VAL A 279 14.48 2.62 -3.11
N GLU A 280 15.65 2.88 -3.67
CA GLU A 280 16.56 3.93 -3.23
C GLU A 280 16.54 5.11 -4.23
N LEU A 281 16.33 6.33 -3.74
CA LEU A 281 16.23 7.57 -4.51
C LEU A 281 17.24 8.62 -4.05
#